data_4231a7b16494c89b95fe86a146ce8e57
#
_entry.id   4231a7b16494c89b95fe86a146ce8e57
#
_cell.length_a   1.000
_cell.length_b   1.000
_cell.length_c   1.000
_cell.angle_alpha   90.00
_cell.angle_beta   90.00
_cell.angle_gamma   90.00
#
_symmetry.space_group_name_H-M   'P 1'
#
loop_
_entity.id
_entity.type
_entity.pdbx_description
1 polymer ?
#
loop_
_entity_poly.entity_id
_entity_poly.type
_entity_poly.pdbx_seq_one_letter_code
_entity_poly.pdbx_strand_id
1 'polypeptide(L)'
;MMDSEFTGLWMNADHSVRKVLLPNGRFIAMVGPQQTRYQGSYSINGSRIAYRKDSGAMGEGQFIDGVLYQGELALYPEGYAEMAA
;
A
#
# COMPACT_ATOMS: atom_id res chain seq x y z
N MET A 1 -4.27 1.79 -17.96
CA MET A 1 -4.75 0.52 -17.39
C MET A 1 -4.12 0.29 -16.02
N MET A 2 -4.92 -0.08 -15.06
CA MET A 2 -4.40 -0.37 -13.73
C MET A 2 -3.62 -1.68 -13.73
N ASP A 3 -2.54 -1.68 -12.97
CA ASP A 3 -1.72 -2.87 -12.81
C ASP A 3 -2.32 -3.72 -11.70
N SER A 4 -3.05 -4.77 -12.09
CA SER A 4 -3.80 -5.58 -11.14
C SER A 4 -2.93 -6.38 -10.18
N GLU A 5 -1.64 -6.55 -10.46
CA GLU A 5 -0.78 -7.31 -9.57
C GLU A 5 -0.48 -6.57 -8.25
N PHE A 6 -0.71 -5.26 -8.22
CA PHE A 6 -0.49 -4.47 -7.02
C PHE A 6 -1.76 -4.13 -6.26
N THR A 7 -2.93 -4.44 -6.82
CA THR A 7 -4.19 -4.16 -6.12
C THR A 7 -4.39 -5.18 -4.99
N GLY A 8 -5.12 -4.75 -3.97
CA GLY A 8 -5.44 -5.61 -2.85
C GLY A 8 -4.92 -5.05 -1.54
N LEU A 9 -4.88 -5.90 -0.53
CA LEU A 9 -4.52 -5.54 0.84
C LEU A 9 -3.02 -5.72 1.09
N TRP A 10 -2.41 -4.68 1.66
CA TRP A 10 -0.99 -4.67 2.05
C TRP A 10 -0.92 -4.37 3.55
N MET A 11 -0.10 -5.13 4.27
CA MET A 11 0.02 -4.97 5.73
C MET A 11 1.48 -5.07 6.15
N ASN A 12 1.85 -4.30 7.20
CA ASN A 12 3.15 -4.50 7.82
C ASN A 12 3.12 -5.74 8.75
N ALA A 13 4.28 -6.11 9.29
CA ALA A 13 4.44 -7.38 10.00
C ALA A 13 3.49 -7.53 11.20
N ASP A 14 3.25 -6.46 11.96
CA ASP A 14 2.38 -6.52 13.14
C ASP A 14 0.96 -6.07 12.86
N HIS A 15 0.64 -5.82 11.59
CA HIS A 15 -0.70 -5.41 11.13
C HIS A 15 -1.18 -4.06 11.69
N SER A 16 -0.25 -3.24 12.18
CA SER A 16 -0.59 -1.90 12.66
C SER A 16 -0.87 -0.94 11.52
N VAL A 17 -0.37 -1.24 10.32
CA VAL A 17 -0.63 -0.47 9.12
C VAL A 17 -1.22 -1.40 8.07
N ARG A 18 -2.41 -1.05 7.58
CA ARG A 18 -3.07 -1.80 6.52
C ARG A 18 -3.46 -0.83 5.42
N LYS A 19 -3.14 -1.19 4.19
CA LYS A 19 -3.40 -0.34 3.04
C LYS A 19 -4.05 -1.18 1.94
N VAL A 20 -5.18 -0.71 1.43
CA VAL A 20 -5.87 -1.36 0.33
C VAL A 20 -5.69 -0.52 -0.92
N LEU A 21 -5.12 -1.12 -1.96
CA LEU A 21 -4.98 -0.48 -3.26
C LEU A 21 -6.14 -0.97 -4.12
N LEU A 22 -7.04 -0.06 -4.45
CA LEU A 22 -8.24 -0.38 -5.23
C LEU A 22 -7.95 -0.27 -6.72
N PRO A 23 -8.63 -1.06 -7.55
CA PRO A 23 -8.34 -1.05 -9.00
C PRO A 23 -8.69 0.24 -9.71
N ASN A 24 -9.44 1.13 -9.06
CA ASN A 24 -9.83 2.41 -9.67
C ASN A 24 -8.83 3.55 -9.39
N GLY A 25 -7.63 3.24 -8.87
CA GLY A 25 -6.62 4.24 -8.57
C GLY A 25 -6.81 4.91 -7.23
N ARG A 26 -7.70 4.41 -6.40
CA ARG A 26 -7.94 4.91 -5.04
C ARG A 26 -7.29 3.99 -4.03
N PHE A 27 -6.93 4.54 -2.87
CA PHE A 27 -6.43 3.72 -1.77
C PHE A 27 -7.14 4.09 -0.47
N ILE A 28 -7.15 3.12 0.45
CA ILE A 28 -7.62 3.31 1.81
C ILE A 28 -6.53 2.75 2.72
N ALA A 29 -6.14 3.51 3.73
CA ALA A 29 -5.14 3.06 4.71
C ALA A 29 -5.70 3.20 6.11
N MET A 30 -5.36 2.25 6.97
CA MET A 30 -5.71 2.28 8.39
C MET A 30 -4.42 2.12 9.18
N VAL A 31 -4.20 3.03 10.13
CA VAL A 31 -2.93 3.14 10.82
C VAL A 31 -3.16 3.19 12.32
N GLY A 32 -2.35 2.43 13.05
CA GLY A 32 -2.29 2.45 14.49
C GLY A 32 -3.39 1.66 15.17
N PRO A 33 -3.35 1.59 16.53
CA PRO A 33 -4.32 0.78 17.28
C PRO A 33 -5.74 1.31 17.19
N GLN A 34 -5.91 2.59 16.93
CA GLN A 34 -7.24 3.20 16.76
C GLN A 34 -7.73 3.10 15.32
N GLN A 35 -6.92 2.55 14.42
CA GLN A 35 -7.26 2.37 13.01
C GLN A 35 -7.66 3.69 12.36
N THR A 36 -6.83 4.72 12.55
CA THR A 36 -7.03 6.01 11.90
C THR A 36 -7.05 5.80 10.39
N ARG A 37 -8.11 6.27 9.74
CA ARG A 37 -8.35 6.01 8.34
C ARG A 37 -7.87 7.16 7.47
N TYR A 38 -7.13 6.82 6.42
CA TYR A 38 -6.71 7.75 5.38
C TYR A 38 -7.17 7.22 4.04
N GLN A 39 -7.46 8.13 3.12
CA GLN A 39 -7.82 7.73 1.78
C GLN A 39 -7.35 8.76 0.78
N GLY A 40 -7.21 8.34 -0.46
CA GLY A 40 -6.74 9.18 -1.53
C GLY A 40 -6.58 8.43 -2.82
N SER A 41 -5.69 8.93 -3.66
CA SER A 41 -5.40 8.36 -4.97
C SER A 41 -3.96 7.89 -5.01
N TYR A 42 -3.69 6.93 -5.88
CA TYR A 42 -2.32 6.49 -6.12
C TYR A 42 -2.10 6.30 -7.61
N SER A 43 -0.84 6.34 -8.00
CA SER A 43 -0.42 5.99 -9.36
C SER A 43 0.84 5.17 -9.29
N ILE A 44 0.99 4.22 -10.21
CA ILE A 44 2.14 3.33 -10.27
C ILE A 44 2.85 3.55 -11.58
N ASN A 45 4.17 3.74 -11.48
CA ASN A 45 5.04 3.90 -12.63
C ASN A 45 6.22 2.95 -12.44
N GLY A 46 6.18 1.83 -13.17
CA GLY A 46 7.17 0.79 -13.00
C GLY A 46 7.11 0.17 -11.62
N SER A 47 8.18 0.29 -10.85
CA SER A 47 8.24 -0.24 -9.49
C SER A 47 7.95 0.81 -8.43
N ARG A 48 7.56 2.03 -8.83
CA ARG A 48 7.31 3.12 -7.89
C ARG A 48 5.83 3.42 -7.79
N ILE A 49 5.39 3.78 -6.59
CA ILE A 49 4.03 4.20 -6.34
C ILE A 49 4.04 5.58 -5.70
N ALA A 50 3.17 6.45 -6.18
CA ALA A 50 2.99 7.79 -5.62
C ALA A 50 1.58 7.86 -5.06
N TYR A 51 1.47 8.45 -3.87
CA TYR A 51 0.19 8.62 -3.18
C TYR A 51 -0.14 10.08 -3.02
N ARG A 52 -1.43 10.38 -3.08
CA ARG A 52 -1.93 11.69 -2.72
C ARG A 52 -3.18 11.49 -1.88
N LYS A 53 -3.10 11.83 -0.59
CA LYS A 53 -4.25 11.81 0.29
C LYS A 53 -5.25 12.88 -0.13
N ASP A 54 -6.51 12.65 0.15
CA ASP A 54 -7.54 13.65 -0.15
C ASP A 54 -7.29 14.97 0.57
N SER A 55 -6.57 14.94 1.68
CA SER A 55 -6.14 16.15 2.39
C SER A 55 -5.06 16.94 1.65
N GLY A 56 -4.45 16.36 0.61
CA GLY A 56 -3.38 16.98 -0.14
C GLY A 56 -1.98 16.49 0.20
N ALA A 57 -1.84 15.75 1.30
CA ALA A 57 -0.54 15.20 1.68
C ALA A 57 -0.09 14.16 0.64
N MET A 58 1.21 14.13 0.34
CA MET A 58 1.77 13.26 -0.69
C MET A 58 2.80 12.33 -0.10
N GLY A 59 2.97 11.18 -0.72
CA GLY A 59 3.98 10.20 -0.31
C GLY A 59 4.35 9.32 -1.49
N GLU A 60 5.40 8.53 -1.30
CA GLU A 60 5.89 7.61 -2.32
C GLU A 60 6.34 6.31 -1.68
N GLY A 61 6.37 5.27 -2.50
CA GLY A 61 6.89 3.99 -2.11
C GLY A 61 7.53 3.28 -3.30
N GLN A 62 8.10 2.12 -3.03
CA GLN A 62 8.74 1.33 -4.05
C GLN A 62 8.47 -0.14 -3.81
N PHE A 63 8.14 -0.86 -4.87
CA PHE A 63 7.96 -2.32 -4.82
C PHE A 63 9.29 -2.99 -5.13
N ILE A 64 9.75 -3.84 -4.23
CA ILE A 64 10.98 -4.61 -4.40
C ILE A 64 10.68 -6.05 -4.01
N ASP A 65 10.84 -6.98 -4.96
CA ASP A 65 10.62 -8.41 -4.72
C ASP A 65 9.25 -8.69 -4.08
N GLY A 66 8.23 -7.97 -4.53
CA GLY A 66 6.86 -8.19 -4.07
C GLY A 66 6.52 -7.53 -2.75
N VAL A 67 7.42 -6.72 -2.20
CA VAL A 67 7.20 -5.99 -0.94
C VAL A 67 7.16 -4.50 -1.23
N LEU A 68 6.21 -3.81 -0.61
CA LEU A 68 6.08 -2.37 -0.76
C LEU A 68 6.82 -1.68 0.37
N TYR A 69 7.84 -0.90 0.00
CA TYR A 69 8.63 -0.14 0.97
C TYR A 69 8.24 1.34 0.92
N GLN A 70 7.91 1.90 2.07
CA GLN A 70 7.60 3.33 2.23
C GLN A 70 8.47 3.87 3.36
N GLY A 71 9.58 4.52 3.01
CA GLY A 71 10.57 4.89 4.01
C GLY A 71 11.09 3.65 4.71
N GLU A 72 10.94 3.59 6.02
CA GLU A 72 11.38 2.43 6.81
C GLU A 72 10.29 1.38 6.97
N LEU A 73 9.10 1.62 6.43
CA LEU A 73 7.97 0.73 6.59
C LEU A 73 7.94 -0.27 5.43
N ALA A 74 7.81 -1.55 5.76
CA ALA A 74 7.65 -2.60 4.76
C ALA A 74 6.23 -3.14 4.85
N LEU A 75 5.53 -3.16 3.72
CA LEU A 75 4.17 -3.68 3.63
C LEU A 75 4.17 -4.90 2.73
N TYR A 76 3.54 -5.96 3.19
CA TYR A 76 3.47 -7.25 2.50
C TYR A 76 2.07 -7.46 1.95
N PRO A 77 1.95 -8.02 0.75
CA PRO A 77 0.63 -8.32 0.21
C PRO A 77 -0.04 -9.43 1.00
N GLU A 78 -1.36 -9.41 1.05
CA GLU A 78 -2.12 -10.47 1.70
C GLU A 78 -1.71 -11.82 1.10
N GLY A 79 -1.46 -12.80 1.97
CA GLY A 79 -1.02 -14.11 1.54
C GLY A 79 0.47 -14.25 1.28
N TYR A 80 1.24 -13.19 1.52
CA TYR A 80 2.68 -13.19 1.25
C TYR A 80 3.40 -14.33 1.96
N ALA A 81 3.06 -14.56 3.23
CA ALA A 81 3.70 -15.61 4.02
C ALA A 81 3.44 -17.01 3.42
N GLU A 82 2.27 -17.22 2.85
CA GLU A 82 1.93 -18.48 2.19
C GLU A 82 2.71 -18.64 0.89
N MET A 83 2.91 -17.55 0.17
CA MET A 83 3.67 -17.58 -1.08
C MET A 83 5.16 -17.79 -0.83
N ALA A 84 5.64 -17.31 0.30
CA ALA A 84 7.06 -17.38 0.65
C ALA A 84 7.47 -18.72 1.28
N ALA A 85 6.52 -19.53 1.67
CA ALA A 85 6.76 -20.79 2.37
C ALA A 85 7.40 -21.87 1.50
#